data_6b955969b5b19ba68444cf4553a1cf3f
#
_entry.id   6b955969b5b19ba68444cf4553a1cf3f
#
_cell.length_a   1.000
_cell.length_b   1.000
_cell.length_c   1.000
_cell.angle_alpha   90.00
_cell.angle_beta   90.00
_cell.angle_gamma   90.00
#
_symmetry.space_group_name_H-M   'P 1'
#
loop_
_entity.id
_entity.type
_entity.pdbx_description
1 polymer ?
#
loop_
_entity_poly.entity_id
_entity_poly.type
_entity_poly.pdbx_seq_one_letter_code
_entity_poly.pdbx_strand_id
1 'polypeptide(L)'
;MSMGRRSLRGWVVMSLLMGMAMPAGAASLEERLHRGAEKGDATAVRTLLGQGARVDARGVAKATPLLVATHHNHVEAALALIQAGADVNAKDAIQDSPYLYAGARGHLEILRATLAAGADLKSTNRYGGTALIPAAERGHVETVATLIAAGVEVDHVNNLQWTALLEAIILADGGPRHVEIVRQLIAAGADVNLPDGDGVSPLQHARQRGYRAIETLLLAAGAAQG
;
A
#
# COMPACT_ATOMS: atom_id res chain seq x y z
N MET A 1 -16.01 -84.99 7.99
CA MET A 1 -15.05 -84.07 8.58
C MET A 1 -15.33 -82.64 8.09
N SER A 2 -15.89 -81.82 8.97
CA SER A 2 -16.50 -80.53 8.69
C SER A 2 -15.46 -79.43 8.88
N MET A 3 -15.24 -78.57 7.88
CA MET A 3 -14.42 -77.34 8.01
C MET A 3 -15.34 -76.13 8.04
N GLY A 4 -15.34 -75.47 9.18
CA GLY A 4 -16.13 -74.29 9.42
C GLY A 4 -15.63 -73.06 8.70
N ARG A 5 -16.55 -72.34 8.05
CA ARG A 5 -16.31 -71.02 7.46
C ARG A 5 -16.49 -69.94 8.53
N ARG A 6 -15.42 -69.20 8.85
CA ARG A 6 -15.49 -67.94 9.64
C ARG A 6 -15.76 -66.77 8.68
N SER A 7 -16.90 -66.14 8.81
CA SER A 7 -17.25 -64.90 8.11
C SER A 7 -16.64 -63.71 8.88
N LEU A 8 -15.75 -62.95 8.23
CA LEU A 8 -15.34 -61.62 8.67
C LEU A 8 -16.44 -60.63 8.30
N ARG A 9 -17.11 -60.07 9.29
CA ARG A 9 -17.98 -58.89 9.11
C ARG A 9 -17.12 -57.65 9.13
N GLY A 10 -16.90 -57.03 7.95
CA GLY A 10 -16.30 -55.73 7.82
C GLY A 10 -17.26 -54.66 8.33
N TRP A 11 -16.80 -53.86 9.28
CA TRP A 11 -17.46 -52.65 9.72
C TRP A 11 -17.10 -51.53 8.76
N VAL A 12 -18.05 -51.11 7.93
CA VAL A 12 -17.95 -49.89 7.14
C VAL A 12 -18.32 -48.74 8.06
N VAL A 13 -17.31 -47.98 8.52
CA VAL A 13 -17.55 -46.71 9.21
C VAL A 13 -17.89 -45.69 8.13
N MET A 14 -19.16 -45.44 7.94
CA MET A 14 -19.67 -44.39 7.06
C MET A 14 -19.59 -43.08 7.82
N SER A 15 -18.50 -42.32 7.59
CA SER A 15 -18.34 -40.95 8.06
C SER A 15 -19.38 -40.06 7.41
N LEU A 16 -20.44 -39.75 8.17
CA LEU A 16 -21.46 -38.78 7.74
C LEU A 16 -20.85 -37.39 7.84
N LEU A 17 -20.33 -36.85 6.72
CA LEU A 17 -20.02 -35.44 6.56
C LEU A 17 -21.35 -34.69 6.54
N MET A 18 -21.76 -34.24 7.71
CA MET A 18 -22.88 -33.33 7.89
C MET A 18 -22.48 -31.96 7.33
N GLY A 19 -22.66 -31.75 6.02
CA GLY A 19 -22.60 -30.44 5.40
C GLY A 19 -23.69 -29.57 6.00
N MET A 20 -23.34 -28.71 6.97
CA MET A 20 -24.25 -27.66 7.40
C MET A 20 -24.48 -26.71 6.23
N ALA A 21 -25.60 -26.88 5.54
CA ALA A 21 -26.08 -25.85 4.60
C ALA A 21 -26.34 -24.59 5.41
N MET A 22 -25.53 -23.52 5.14
CA MET A 22 -25.79 -22.22 5.71
C MET A 22 -27.16 -21.72 5.20
N PRO A 23 -27.97 -21.05 6.06
CA PRO A 23 -29.23 -20.49 5.62
C PRO A 23 -28.97 -19.46 4.50
N ALA A 24 -29.73 -19.57 3.41
CA ALA A 24 -29.72 -18.61 2.32
C ALA A 24 -30.07 -17.22 2.88
N GLY A 25 -29.07 -16.33 3.02
CA GLY A 25 -29.23 -14.97 3.57
C GLY A 25 -28.22 -14.57 4.64
N ALA A 26 -27.45 -15.50 5.22
CA ALA A 26 -26.37 -15.14 6.14
C ALA A 26 -25.12 -14.70 5.37
N ALA A 27 -24.60 -13.48 5.67
CA ALA A 27 -23.36 -13.00 5.08
C ALA A 27 -22.19 -13.97 5.35
N SER A 28 -21.39 -14.25 4.35
CA SER A 28 -20.22 -15.13 4.47
C SER A 28 -19.19 -14.59 5.49
N LEU A 29 -18.26 -15.43 5.93
CA LEU A 29 -17.17 -14.98 6.80
C LEU A 29 -16.36 -13.88 6.13
N GLU A 30 -16.12 -13.99 4.83
CA GLU A 30 -15.39 -12.99 4.04
C GLU A 30 -16.13 -11.67 3.95
N GLU A 31 -17.43 -11.66 3.67
CA GLU A 31 -18.23 -10.42 3.65
C GLU A 31 -18.28 -9.75 5.03
N ARG A 32 -18.31 -10.53 6.09
CA ARG A 32 -18.24 -10.02 7.47
C ARG A 32 -16.85 -9.47 7.77
N LEU A 33 -15.77 -10.11 7.26
CA LEU A 33 -14.39 -9.65 7.41
C LEU A 33 -14.19 -8.31 6.71
N HIS A 34 -14.67 -8.15 5.47
CA HIS A 34 -14.65 -6.86 4.77
C HIS A 34 -15.38 -5.77 5.53
N ARG A 35 -16.57 -6.06 6.07
CA ARG A 35 -17.31 -5.09 6.90
C ARG A 35 -16.60 -4.75 8.21
N GLY A 36 -15.93 -5.71 8.84
CA GLY A 36 -15.11 -5.49 10.03
C GLY A 36 -13.94 -4.57 9.72
N ALA A 37 -13.26 -4.79 8.59
CA ALA A 37 -12.18 -3.95 8.09
C ALA A 37 -12.66 -2.52 7.75
N GLU A 38 -13.80 -2.39 7.07
CA GLU A 38 -14.43 -1.11 6.70
C GLU A 38 -14.82 -0.27 7.92
N LYS A 39 -15.26 -0.93 9.01
CA LYS A 39 -15.66 -0.27 10.26
C LYS A 39 -14.50 -0.05 11.24
N GLY A 40 -13.31 -0.59 10.94
CA GLY A 40 -12.18 -0.56 11.85
C GLY A 40 -12.35 -1.45 13.09
N ASP A 41 -13.28 -2.41 13.06
CA ASP A 41 -13.52 -3.33 14.18
C ASP A 41 -12.46 -4.44 14.22
N ALA A 42 -11.33 -4.12 14.84
CA ALA A 42 -10.21 -5.05 14.97
C ALA A 42 -10.57 -6.31 15.76
N THR A 43 -11.53 -6.23 16.68
CA THR A 43 -11.99 -7.39 17.46
C THR A 43 -12.77 -8.34 16.57
N ALA A 44 -13.72 -7.83 15.78
CA ALA A 44 -14.45 -8.62 14.79
C ALA A 44 -13.49 -9.21 13.75
N VAL A 45 -12.50 -8.44 13.27
CA VAL A 45 -11.48 -8.91 12.32
C VAL A 45 -10.73 -10.11 12.90
N ARG A 46 -10.16 -10.02 14.11
CA ARG A 46 -9.45 -11.14 14.76
C ARG A 46 -10.36 -12.37 14.95
N THR A 47 -11.60 -12.14 15.39
CA THR A 47 -12.58 -13.23 15.61
C THR A 47 -12.88 -13.97 14.31
N LEU A 48 -13.14 -13.25 13.22
CA LEU A 48 -13.48 -13.83 11.92
C LEU A 48 -12.30 -14.58 11.30
N LEU A 49 -11.09 -14.05 11.43
CA LEU A 49 -9.86 -14.74 11.01
C LEU A 49 -9.67 -16.04 11.82
N GLY A 50 -9.91 -16.03 13.13
CA GLY A 50 -9.90 -17.23 13.99
C GLY A 50 -10.98 -18.26 13.63
N GLN A 51 -12.07 -17.84 12.99
CA GLN A 51 -13.13 -18.71 12.45
C GLN A 51 -12.80 -19.26 11.04
N GLY A 52 -11.65 -18.90 10.47
CA GLY A 52 -11.20 -19.39 9.18
C GLY A 52 -11.59 -18.51 7.99
N ALA A 53 -11.98 -17.24 8.20
CA ALA A 53 -12.13 -16.29 7.10
C ALA A 53 -10.81 -16.13 6.33
N ARG A 54 -10.86 -16.15 5.01
CA ARG A 54 -9.67 -15.95 4.18
C ARG A 54 -9.20 -14.51 4.27
N VAL A 55 -7.97 -14.31 4.76
CA VAL A 55 -7.38 -12.98 5.04
C VAL A 55 -7.34 -12.08 3.80
N ASP A 56 -7.05 -12.64 2.62
CA ASP A 56 -6.97 -11.92 1.34
C ASP A 56 -8.20 -12.15 0.45
N ALA A 57 -9.36 -12.40 1.05
CA ALA A 57 -10.60 -12.53 0.28
C ALA A 57 -10.86 -11.27 -0.55
N ARG A 58 -11.15 -11.45 -1.84
CA ARG A 58 -11.41 -10.33 -2.74
C ARG A 58 -12.87 -9.89 -2.64
N GLY A 59 -13.08 -8.62 -2.31
CA GLY A 59 -14.38 -7.97 -2.24
C GLY A 59 -14.68 -7.12 -3.47
N VAL A 60 -15.41 -6.03 -3.26
CA VAL A 60 -15.75 -5.04 -4.30
C VAL A 60 -14.45 -4.50 -4.93
N ALA A 61 -14.46 -4.32 -6.25
CA ALA A 61 -13.31 -3.85 -7.02
C ALA A 61 -12.02 -4.66 -6.78
N LYS A 62 -12.11 -5.93 -6.39
CA LYS A 62 -10.99 -6.80 -6.00
C LYS A 62 -10.19 -6.32 -4.78
N ALA A 63 -10.68 -5.37 -4.00
CA ALA A 63 -10.02 -4.94 -2.79
C ALA A 63 -9.93 -6.09 -1.76
N THR A 64 -8.81 -6.16 -1.03
CA THR A 64 -8.66 -7.07 0.13
C THR A 64 -9.18 -6.39 1.39
N PRO A 65 -9.49 -7.14 2.48
CA PRO A 65 -9.84 -6.54 3.77
C PRO A 65 -8.78 -5.56 4.27
N LEU A 66 -7.47 -5.87 4.06
CA LEU A 66 -6.38 -4.98 4.44
C LEU A 66 -6.42 -3.66 3.64
N LEU A 67 -6.65 -3.70 2.32
CA LEU A 67 -6.78 -2.48 1.53
C LEU A 67 -7.99 -1.65 1.98
N VAL A 68 -9.12 -2.30 2.29
CA VAL A 68 -10.32 -1.61 2.82
C VAL A 68 -10.01 -0.91 4.15
N ALA A 69 -9.37 -1.60 5.11
CA ALA A 69 -8.95 -0.98 6.37
C ALA A 69 -7.97 0.18 6.14
N THR A 70 -7.07 0.05 5.16
CA THR A 70 -6.11 1.09 4.79
C THR A 70 -6.80 2.32 4.17
N HIS A 71 -7.81 2.14 3.33
CA HIS A 71 -8.59 3.25 2.76
C HIS A 71 -9.18 4.18 3.83
N HIS A 72 -9.60 3.61 4.95
CA HIS A 72 -10.20 4.35 6.07
C HIS A 72 -9.20 4.70 7.19
N ASN A 73 -7.92 4.39 7.00
CA ASN A 73 -6.87 4.56 8.02
C ASN A 73 -7.20 3.86 9.36
N HIS A 74 -7.83 2.70 9.29
CA HIS A 74 -8.16 1.90 10.47
C HIS A 74 -6.95 1.08 10.92
N VAL A 75 -6.05 1.72 11.67
CA VAL A 75 -4.73 1.18 12.04
C VAL A 75 -4.85 -0.18 12.72
N GLU A 76 -5.65 -0.30 13.78
CA GLU A 76 -5.77 -1.54 14.55
C GLU A 76 -6.32 -2.72 13.72
N ALA A 77 -7.28 -2.46 12.84
CA ALA A 77 -7.81 -3.48 11.93
C ALA A 77 -6.77 -3.88 10.88
N ALA A 78 -6.04 -2.91 10.32
CA ALA A 78 -4.96 -3.17 9.37
C ALA A 78 -3.82 -3.98 10.02
N LEU A 79 -3.40 -3.63 11.22
CA LEU A 79 -2.37 -4.37 11.97
C LEU A 79 -2.82 -5.82 12.25
N ALA A 80 -4.08 -6.03 12.64
CA ALA A 80 -4.62 -7.38 12.87
C ALA A 80 -4.60 -8.23 11.59
N LEU A 81 -4.91 -7.64 10.43
CA LEU A 81 -4.86 -8.30 9.12
C LEU A 81 -3.41 -8.63 8.71
N ILE A 82 -2.48 -7.68 8.88
CA ILE A 82 -1.05 -7.88 8.59
C ILE A 82 -0.48 -8.99 9.48
N GLN A 83 -0.79 -8.98 10.78
CA GLN A 83 -0.38 -10.03 11.73
C GLN A 83 -0.91 -11.42 11.35
N ALA A 84 -2.07 -11.48 10.70
CA ALA A 84 -2.65 -12.71 10.18
C ALA A 84 -2.10 -13.12 8.80
N GLY A 85 -1.10 -12.42 8.28
CA GLY A 85 -0.42 -12.74 7.03
C GLY A 85 -1.10 -12.17 5.78
N ALA A 86 -1.87 -11.08 5.90
CA ALA A 86 -2.43 -10.40 4.72
C ALA A 86 -1.33 -9.93 3.76
N ASP A 87 -1.56 -10.10 2.46
CA ASP A 87 -0.66 -9.65 1.40
C ASP A 87 -0.71 -8.11 1.26
N VAL A 88 0.35 -7.45 1.74
CA VAL A 88 0.50 -5.98 1.70
C VAL A 88 0.70 -5.43 0.28
N ASN A 89 0.99 -6.30 -0.69
CA ASN A 89 1.22 -5.97 -2.10
C ASN A 89 0.01 -6.29 -2.99
N ALA A 90 -1.05 -6.86 -2.42
CA ALA A 90 -2.24 -7.30 -3.16
C ALA A 90 -2.98 -6.12 -3.80
N LYS A 91 -2.85 -5.97 -5.11
CA LYS A 91 -3.48 -4.88 -5.88
C LYS A 91 -4.97 -5.14 -6.13
N ASP A 92 -5.75 -4.07 -6.07
CA ASP A 92 -7.16 -4.03 -6.45
C ASP A 92 -7.36 -3.83 -7.98
N ALA A 93 -8.59 -3.54 -8.39
CA ALA A 93 -8.93 -3.33 -9.80
C ALA A 93 -8.31 -2.07 -10.41
N ILE A 94 -7.91 -1.10 -9.60
CA ILE A 94 -7.30 0.15 -10.03
C ILE A 94 -5.79 0.23 -9.71
N GLN A 95 -5.17 -0.93 -9.43
CA GLN A 95 -3.74 -1.06 -9.14
C GLN A 95 -3.28 -0.43 -7.82
N ASP A 96 -4.18 -0.16 -6.87
CA ASP A 96 -3.82 0.24 -5.52
C ASP A 96 -3.58 -1.00 -4.65
N SER A 97 -2.53 -0.99 -3.84
CA SER A 97 -2.26 -1.98 -2.79
C SER A 97 -2.24 -1.31 -1.42
N PRO A 98 -2.36 -2.06 -0.31
CA PRO A 98 -2.24 -1.49 1.04
C PRO A 98 -0.98 -0.63 1.21
N TYR A 99 0.18 -1.12 0.75
CA TYR A 99 1.44 -0.38 0.77
C TYR A 99 1.39 0.92 -0.03
N LEU A 100 1.01 0.83 -1.32
CA LEU A 100 0.96 2.01 -2.19
C LEU A 100 -0.01 3.06 -1.67
N TYR A 101 -1.20 2.62 -1.23
CA TYR A 101 -2.22 3.54 -0.73
C TYR A 101 -1.81 4.20 0.58
N ALA A 102 -1.23 3.43 1.53
CA ALA A 102 -0.74 3.97 2.80
C ALA A 102 0.33 5.05 2.56
N GLY A 103 1.28 4.81 1.65
CA GLY A 103 2.27 5.81 1.25
C GLY A 103 1.64 7.04 0.62
N ALA A 104 0.77 6.85 -0.37
CA ALA A 104 0.11 7.94 -1.09
C ALA A 104 -0.78 8.84 -0.19
N ARG A 105 -1.32 8.31 0.91
CA ARG A 105 -2.21 9.03 1.82
C ARG A 105 -1.55 9.48 3.11
N GLY A 106 -0.27 9.13 3.33
CA GLY A 106 0.42 9.48 4.58
C GLY A 106 -0.09 8.70 5.79
N HIS A 107 -0.63 7.50 5.61
CA HIS A 107 -1.08 6.62 6.68
C HIS A 107 0.14 5.93 7.31
N LEU A 108 0.91 6.71 8.06
CA LEU A 108 2.29 6.40 8.46
C LEU A 108 2.42 5.08 9.24
N GLU A 109 1.50 4.81 10.17
CA GLU A 109 1.54 3.58 10.97
C GLU A 109 1.28 2.34 10.12
N ILE A 110 0.29 2.40 9.22
CA ILE A 110 0.00 1.33 8.28
C ILE A 110 1.15 1.15 7.29
N LEU A 111 1.73 2.25 6.78
CA LEU A 111 2.90 2.21 5.92
C LEU A 111 4.07 1.47 6.58
N ARG A 112 4.41 1.83 7.82
CA ARG A 112 5.49 1.17 8.57
C ARG A 112 5.22 -0.32 8.74
N ALA A 113 3.98 -0.69 9.03
CA ALA A 113 3.58 -2.10 9.16
C ALA A 113 3.68 -2.86 7.82
N THR A 114 3.26 -2.24 6.70
CA THR A 114 3.39 -2.86 5.38
C THR A 114 4.85 -3.03 4.96
N LEU A 115 5.71 -2.05 5.25
CA LEU A 115 7.16 -2.14 5.02
C LEU A 115 7.78 -3.30 5.83
N ALA A 116 7.43 -3.41 7.11
CA ALA A 116 7.90 -4.49 7.97
C ALA A 116 7.40 -5.88 7.52
N ALA A 117 6.26 -5.94 6.84
CA ALA A 117 5.67 -7.16 6.31
C ALA A 117 6.14 -7.51 4.87
N GLY A 118 7.15 -6.82 4.33
CA GLY A 118 7.74 -7.13 3.03
C GLY A 118 7.06 -6.46 1.85
N ALA A 119 6.72 -5.17 1.98
CA ALA A 119 6.24 -4.39 0.85
C ALA A 119 7.25 -4.38 -0.31
N ASP A 120 6.75 -4.56 -1.53
CA ASP A 120 7.55 -4.42 -2.75
C ASP A 120 7.77 -2.93 -3.07
N LEU A 121 8.97 -2.45 -2.79
CA LEU A 121 9.36 -1.05 -2.98
C LEU A 121 9.36 -0.60 -4.44
N LYS A 122 9.43 -1.56 -5.39
CA LYS A 122 9.36 -1.30 -6.84
C LYS A 122 7.94 -1.32 -7.38
N SER A 123 6.96 -1.70 -6.55
CA SER A 123 5.55 -1.70 -6.94
C SER A 123 5.09 -0.29 -7.31
N THR A 124 4.31 -0.19 -8.39
CA THR A 124 3.78 1.08 -8.89
C THR A 124 2.26 1.09 -8.92
N ASN A 125 1.67 2.27 -8.78
CA ASN A 125 0.24 2.52 -8.96
C ASN A 125 -0.14 2.57 -10.45
N ARG A 126 -1.42 2.86 -10.77
CA ARG A 126 -1.93 2.98 -12.14
C ARG A 126 -1.26 4.07 -12.99
N TYR A 127 -0.57 5.02 -12.37
CA TYR A 127 0.18 6.07 -13.05
C TYR A 127 1.67 5.74 -13.20
N GLY A 128 2.08 4.52 -12.88
CA GLY A 128 3.47 4.10 -12.92
C GLY A 128 4.33 4.67 -11.79
N GLY A 129 3.74 5.35 -10.82
CA GLY A 129 4.46 5.95 -9.69
C GLY A 129 4.61 4.99 -8.50
N THR A 130 5.79 4.98 -7.88
CA THR A 130 6.02 4.32 -6.59
C THR A 130 5.27 5.06 -5.47
N ALA A 131 5.24 4.51 -4.25
CA ALA A 131 4.62 5.17 -3.10
C ALA A 131 5.22 6.55 -2.77
N LEU A 132 6.49 6.78 -3.13
CA LEU A 132 7.22 8.02 -2.85
C LEU A 132 6.66 9.23 -3.62
N ILE A 133 6.28 9.03 -4.89
CA ILE A 133 5.82 10.10 -5.77
C ILE A 133 4.57 10.80 -5.21
N PRO A 134 3.43 10.11 -4.98
CA PRO A 134 2.24 10.77 -4.43
C PRO A 134 2.41 11.21 -2.97
N ALA A 135 3.33 10.62 -2.20
CA ALA A 135 3.66 11.09 -0.87
C ALA A 135 4.33 12.48 -0.91
N ALA A 136 5.24 12.68 -1.88
CA ALA A 136 5.92 13.95 -2.12
C ALA A 136 4.94 15.01 -2.64
N GLU A 137 4.09 14.69 -3.61
CA GLU A 137 3.00 15.55 -4.13
C GLU A 137 2.16 16.14 -3.00
N ARG A 138 1.73 15.28 -2.06
CA ARG A 138 0.76 15.66 -1.01
C ARG A 138 1.38 16.25 0.25
N GLY A 139 2.68 16.43 0.29
CA GLY A 139 3.36 17.05 1.41
C GLY A 139 3.43 16.16 2.66
N HIS A 140 3.49 14.83 2.51
CA HIS A 140 3.58 13.87 3.61
C HIS A 140 5.05 13.68 4.06
N VAL A 141 5.60 14.67 4.75
CA VAL A 141 7.03 14.77 5.12
C VAL A 141 7.58 13.51 5.79
N GLU A 142 6.89 13.00 6.83
CA GLU A 142 7.35 11.82 7.57
C GLU A 142 7.23 10.53 6.74
N THR A 143 6.23 10.47 5.87
CA THR A 143 6.05 9.36 4.94
C THR A 143 7.17 9.32 3.91
N VAL A 144 7.54 10.46 3.34
CA VAL A 144 8.68 10.60 2.42
C VAL A 144 9.96 10.15 3.10
N ALA A 145 10.26 10.63 4.32
CA ALA A 145 11.43 10.20 5.08
C ALA A 145 11.43 8.68 5.33
N THR A 146 10.27 8.10 5.66
CA THR A 146 10.12 6.65 5.91
C THR A 146 10.37 5.84 4.63
N LEU A 147 9.84 6.27 3.48
CA LEU A 147 10.03 5.59 2.19
C LEU A 147 11.48 5.68 1.71
N ILE A 148 12.13 6.84 1.85
CA ILE A 148 13.56 7.02 1.56
C ILE A 148 14.41 6.08 2.43
N ALA A 149 14.16 6.05 3.74
CA ALA A 149 14.86 5.18 4.67
C ALA A 149 14.65 3.68 4.38
N ALA A 150 13.52 3.31 3.80
CA ALA A 150 13.23 1.94 3.35
C ALA A 150 13.96 1.58 2.04
N GLY A 151 14.54 2.56 1.31
CA GLY A 151 15.28 2.34 0.07
C GLY A 151 14.42 2.39 -1.20
N VAL A 152 13.29 3.11 -1.18
CA VAL A 152 12.53 3.36 -2.41
C VAL A 152 13.39 4.19 -3.38
N GLU A 153 13.37 3.83 -4.66
CA GLU A 153 14.11 4.54 -5.71
C GLU A 153 13.65 6.01 -5.81
N VAL A 154 14.59 6.93 -5.57
CA VAL A 154 14.30 8.37 -5.43
C VAL A 154 13.98 9.00 -6.78
N ASP A 155 14.70 8.59 -7.84
CA ASP A 155 14.58 9.12 -9.19
C ASP A 155 13.68 8.27 -10.09
N HIS A 156 12.82 7.43 -9.51
CA HIS A 156 11.82 6.70 -10.27
C HIS A 156 10.94 7.67 -11.07
N VAL A 157 10.78 7.38 -12.36
CA VAL A 157 9.99 8.22 -13.31
C VAL A 157 8.64 7.54 -13.57
N ASN A 158 7.55 8.25 -13.34
CA ASN A 158 6.20 7.76 -13.60
C ASN A 158 5.77 7.92 -15.07
N ASN A 159 4.53 7.54 -15.41
CA ASN A 159 4.00 7.64 -16.78
C ASN A 159 3.83 9.08 -17.29
N LEU A 160 3.86 10.08 -16.40
CA LEU A 160 3.84 11.49 -16.73
C LEU A 160 5.25 12.05 -16.98
N GLN A 161 6.28 11.20 -16.95
CA GLN A 161 7.69 11.57 -17.01
C GLN A 161 8.12 12.44 -15.83
N TRP A 162 7.56 12.22 -14.62
CA TRP A 162 7.85 12.99 -13.42
C TRP A 162 8.45 12.09 -12.33
N THR A 163 9.43 12.65 -11.62
CA THR A 163 10.01 12.09 -10.40
C THR A 163 9.26 12.61 -9.17
N ALA A 164 9.56 12.06 -7.98
CA ALA A 164 9.07 12.59 -6.72
C ALA A 164 9.50 14.07 -6.50
N LEU A 165 10.70 14.43 -6.93
CA LEU A 165 11.21 15.83 -6.89
C LEU A 165 10.36 16.76 -7.78
N LEU A 166 10.07 16.35 -9.01
CA LEU A 166 9.23 17.11 -9.91
C LEU A 166 7.80 17.27 -9.37
N GLU A 167 7.18 16.21 -8.86
CA GLU A 167 5.82 16.32 -8.29
C GLU A 167 5.78 17.21 -7.05
N ALA A 168 6.80 17.16 -6.18
CA ALA A 168 6.92 18.05 -5.03
C ALA A 168 7.09 19.53 -5.40
N ILE A 169 7.39 19.83 -6.66
CA ILE A 169 7.52 21.21 -7.18
C ILE A 169 6.30 21.58 -8.05
N ILE A 170 5.90 20.70 -8.97
CA ILE A 170 4.89 21.00 -9.99
C ILE A 170 3.48 21.06 -9.42
N LEU A 171 3.11 20.13 -8.55
CA LEU A 171 1.77 20.01 -8.00
C LEU A 171 1.61 20.61 -6.60
N ALA A 172 2.71 21.11 -6.04
CA ALA A 172 2.79 21.64 -4.69
C ALA A 172 2.49 23.15 -4.62
N ASP A 173 2.34 23.63 -3.38
CA ASP A 173 2.13 25.04 -3.05
C ASP A 173 3.43 25.81 -2.75
N GLY A 174 4.59 25.12 -2.78
CA GLY A 174 5.89 25.68 -2.43
C GLY A 174 6.05 26.01 -0.92
N GLY A 175 5.10 25.55 -0.10
CA GLY A 175 5.08 25.79 1.33
C GLY A 175 6.13 24.98 2.13
N PRO A 176 6.22 25.20 3.45
CA PRO A 176 7.27 24.59 4.29
C PRO A 176 7.37 23.08 4.21
N ARG A 177 6.24 22.37 4.05
CA ARG A 177 6.23 20.90 3.90
C ARG A 177 6.93 20.45 2.62
N HIS A 178 6.62 21.09 1.50
CA HIS A 178 7.25 20.76 0.21
C HIS A 178 8.72 21.18 0.16
N VAL A 179 9.08 22.31 0.77
CA VAL A 179 10.48 22.71 0.93
C VAL A 179 11.26 21.64 1.71
N GLU A 180 10.67 21.08 2.76
CA GLU A 180 11.30 20.01 3.55
C GLU A 180 11.42 18.71 2.75
N ILE A 181 10.37 18.33 1.98
CA ILE A 181 10.40 17.17 1.10
C ILE A 181 11.50 17.31 0.02
N VAL A 182 11.61 18.47 -0.63
CA VAL A 182 12.68 18.73 -1.59
C VAL A 182 14.05 18.58 -0.94
N ARG A 183 14.24 19.09 0.30
CA ARG A 183 15.48 18.90 1.05
C ARG A 183 15.77 17.40 1.30
N GLN A 184 14.78 16.62 1.72
CA GLN A 184 14.94 15.19 1.97
C GLN A 184 15.29 14.41 0.70
N LEU A 185 14.61 14.70 -0.43
CA LEU A 185 14.88 14.07 -1.71
C LEU A 185 16.30 14.39 -2.21
N ILE A 186 16.73 15.66 -2.13
CA ILE A 186 18.10 16.06 -2.45
C ILE A 186 19.13 15.36 -1.56
N ALA A 187 18.87 15.31 -0.25
CA ALA A 187 19.77 14.62 0.68
C ALA A 187 19.85 13.11 0.43
N ALA A 188 18.80 12.52 -0.14
CA ALA A 188 18.75 11.12 -0.55
C ALA A 188 19.37 10.86 -1.94
N GLY A 189 19.90 11.89 -2.61
CA GLY A 189 20.60 11.78 -3.89
C GLY A 189 19.72 11.97 -5.12
N ALA A 190 18.53 12.61 -4.99
CA ALA A 190 17.71 12.94 -6.14
C ALA A 190 18.51 13.76 -7.19
N ASP A 191 18.41 13.37 -8.45
CA ASP A 191 19.00 14.16 -9.56
C ASP A 191 18.21 15.45 -9.77
N VAL A 192 18.78 16.56 -9.30
CA VAL A 192 18.19 17.90 -9.42
C VAL A 192 18.14 18.44 -10.85
N ASN A 193 18.76 17.73 -11.80
CA ASN A 193 18.80 18.10 -13.22
C ASN A 193 17.91 17.20 -14.10
N LEU A 194 17.30 16.15 -13.55
CA LEU A 194 16.44 15.25 -14.30
C LEU A 194 15.15 15.98 -14.71
N PRO A 195 14.97 16.29 -16.03
CA PRO A 195 13.84 17.08 -16.50
C PRO A 195 12.57 16.23 -16.59
N ASP A 196 11.44 16.90 -16.76
CA ASP A 196 10.19 16.27 -17.18
C ASP A 196 10.17 15.87 -18.66
N GLY A 197 9.04 15.33 -19.13
CA GLY A 197 8.86 14.90 -20.52
C GLY A 197 8.96 16.02 -21.57
N ASP A 198 8.81 17.27 -21.17
CA ASP A 198 8.93 18.45 -22.02
C ASP A 198 10.34 19.08 -21.95
N GLY A 199 11.26 18.46 -21.23
CA GLY A 199 12.63 18.92 -21.04
C GLY A 199 12.78 20.07 -20.04
N VAL A 200 11.75 20.34 -19.21
CA VAL A 200 11.79 21.40 -18.20
C VAL A 200 12.38 20.86 -16.91
N SER A 201 13.46 21.50 -16.44
CA SER A 201 14.16 21.07 -15.22
C SER A 201 13.40 21.43 -13.93
N PRO A 202 13.69 20.74 -12.81
CA PRO A 202 13.18 21.10 -11.49
C PRO A 202 13.43 22.59 -11.13
N LEU A 203 14.60 23.11 -11.47
CA LEU A 203 14.95 24.52 -11.22
C LEU A 203 14.07 25.48 -12.04
N GLN A 204 13.83 25.17 -13.33
CA GLN A 204 12.95 25.98 -14.17
C GLN A 204 11.52 25.99 -13.63
N HIS A 205 10.99 24.84 -13.22
CA HIS A 205 9.68 24.75 -12.57
C HIS A 205 9.59 25.57 -11.29
N ALA A 206 10.60 25.52 -10.42
CA ALA A 206 10.64 26.29 -9.18
C ALA A 206 10.64 27.83 -9.46
N ARG A 207 11.40 28.27 -10.46
CA ARG A 207 11.46 29.67 -10.90
C ARG A 207 10.14 30.16 -11.47
N GLN A 208 9.51 29.38 -12.37
CA GLN A 208 8.22 29.73 -12.98
C GLN A 208 7.12 29.92 -11.92
N ARG A 209 7.19 29.16 -10.80
CA ARG A 209 6.23 29.23 -9.69
C ARG A 209 6.61 30.26 -8.62
N GLY A 210 7.80 30.83 -8.69
CA GLY A 210 8.31 31.77 -7.69
C GLY A 210 8.68 31.11 -6.35
N TYR A 211 9.00 29.82 -6.34
CA TYR A 211 9.33 29.04 -5.13
C TYR A 211 10.78 29.27 -4.72
N ARG A 212 11.09 30.46 -4.22
CA ARG A 212 12.47 30.89 -3.92
C ARG A 212 13.21 29.96 -2.95
N ALA A 213 12.54 29.40 -1.95
CA ALA A 213 13.18 28.50 -1.00
C ALA A 213 13.61 27.19 -1.70
N ILE A 214 12.76 26.65 -2.58
CA ILE A 214 13.08 25.47 -3.38
C ILE A 214 14.17 25.77 -4.41
N GLU A 215 14.09 26.92 -5.09
CA GLU A 215 15.14 27.38 -6.02
C GLU A 215 16.51 27.42 -5.31
N THR A 216 16.57 27.98 -4.11
CA THR A 216 17.81 28.04 -3.31
C THR A 216 18.37 26.65 -3.01
N LEU A 217 17.51 25.69 -2.64
CA LEU A 217 17.93 24.31 -2.35
C LEU A 217 18.46 23.61 -3.61
N LEU A 218 17.79 23.77 -4.76
CA LEU A 218 18.19 23.17 -6.02
C LEU A 218 19.55 23.73 -6.50
N LEU A 219 19.74 25.05 -6.42
CA LEU A 219 21.02 25.69 -6.78
C LEU A 219 22.16 25.24 -5.87
N ALA A 220 21.91 25.15 -4.55
CA ALA A 220 22.90 24.65 -3.60
C ALA A 220 23.29 23.18 -3.85
N ALA A 221 22.38 22.40 -4.46
CA ALA A 221 22.61 21.02 -4.84
C ALA A 221 23.20 20.84 -6.26
N GLY A 222 23.53 21.94 -6.96
CA GLY A 222 24.19 21.90 -8.27
C GLY A 222 23.23 21.86 -9.46
N ALA A 223 21.99 22.34 -9.31
CA ALA A 223 21.09 22.46 -10.45
C ALA A 223 21.66 23.40 -11.53
N ALA A 224 21.64 22.92 -12.78
CA ALA A 224 22.12 23.69 -13.95
C ALA A 224 21.23 24.92 -14.19
N GLN A 225 21.90 26.06 -14.47
CA GLN A 225 21.23 27.36 -14.65
C GLN A 225 20.76 27.60 -16.08
N GLY A 226 20.63 26.53 -16.91
CA GLY A 226 20.28 26.60 -18.31
C GLY A 226 19.09 27.46 -18.68
#